data_8512f63063b83590219ea977f6ba9c42
#
_entry.id   8512f63063b83590219ea977f6ba9c42
#
_cell.length_a   1.000
_cell.length_b   1.000
_cell.length_c   1.000
_cell.angle_alpha   90.00
_cell.angle_beta   90.00
_cell.angle_gamma   90.00
#
_symmetry.space_group_name_H-M   'P 1'
#
loop_
_entity.id
_entity.type
_entity.pdbx_description
1 polymer ?
#
loop_
_entity_poly.entity_id
_entity_poly.type
_entity_poly.pdbx_seq_one_letter_code
_entity_poly.pdbx_strand_id
1 'polypeptide(L)'
;MRTWLTALLVFFVFTALMQAVELRPPAQATAGAPFTIASSGAGEGTFYLIGPGHISKRKVNAGGEISVQGDEVEQSGRYTAIFCADQCTSVNFFVRPAQASRLSLLVHPSRVPVAAANAISAVAFVFDRFHNLVLAPQKVDFKVMPPEGAAISQFKTSANGVAWIRITSARKGGLAKVGASIGEVAEMRVVQQVASDACNLRIKAIPGPKGISVETDPVRDCSGNFVPDGTVVSFTKTDSGGKTTVDAPIKRGVARVEMAVSGPARISVASGVVNGNELSLGGAR
;
A
#
# COMPACT_ATOMS: atom_id res chain seq x y z
N MET A 1 -78.57 -69.27 -13.54
CA MET A 1 -77.13 -69.02 -13.68
C MET A 1 -76.95 -67.50 -13.62
N ARG A 2 -76.38 -66.94 -12.52
CA ARG A 2 -76.24 -65.53 -12.25
C ARG A 2 -74.82 -65.17 -12.63
N THR A 3 -74.61 -64.29 -13.61
CA THR A 3 -73.33 -63.67 -13.97
C THR A 3 -73.17 -62.37 -13.23
N TRP A 4 -72.14 -62.28 -12.39
CA TRP A 4 -71.74 -61.06 -11.66
C TRP A 4 -70.76 -60.27 -12.54
N LEU A 5 -71.14 -59.04 -12.93
CA LEU A 5 -70.23 -58.06 -13.52
C LEU A 5 -69.61 -57.25 -12.39
N THR A 6 -68.33 -57.45 -12.15
CA THR A 6 -67.50 -56.58 -11.30
C THR A 6 -66.96 -55.44 -12.13
N ALA A 7 -67.50 -54.20 -11.85
CA ALA A 7 -66.96 -52.96 -12.41
C ALA A 7 -65.70 -52.58 -11.62
N LEU A 8 -64.56 -52.58 -12.28
CA LEU A 8 -63.25 -52.11 -11.75
C LEU A 8 -63.18 -50.61 -11.97
N LEU A 9 -63.38 -49.80 -10.92
CA LEU A 9 -63.23 -48.35 -10.91
C LEU A 9 -61.76 -48.01 -10.79
N VAL A 10 -61.06 -47.65 -11.88
CA VAL A 10 -59.69 -47.20 -11.89
C VAL A 10 -59.67 -45.72 -11.50
N PHE A 11 -59.29 -45.42 -10.25
CA PHE A 11 -59.06 -44.06 -9.78
C PHE A 11 -57.68 -43.63 -10.30
N PHE A 12 -57.62 -42.80 -11.34
CA PHE A 12 -56.43 -42.09 -11.79
C PHE A 12 -56.17 -40.95 -10.83
N VAL A 13 -55.31 -41.17 -9.83
CA VAL A 13 -54.80 -40.06 -9.02
C VAL A 13 -53.78 -39.32 -9.86
N PHE A 14 -54.18 -38.18 -10.42
CA PHE A 14 -53.27 -37.21 -11.01
C PHE A 14 -52.50 -36.56 -9.87
N THR A 15 -51.38 -37.12 -9.45
CA THR A 15 -50.40 -36.40 -8.66
C THR A 15 -49.77 -35.34 -9.56
N ALA A 16 -50.26 -34.11 -9.42
CA ALA A 16 -49.55 -32.94 -9.97
C ALA A 16 -48.19 -32.91 -9.30
N LEU A 17 -47.14 -33.37 -9.96
CA LEU A 17 -45.77 -33.18 -9.58
C LEU A 17 -45.56 -31.65 -9.57
N MET A 18 -45.66 -31.02 -8.38
CA MET A 18 -45.19 -29.66 -8.16
C MET A 18 -43.69 -29.65 -8.47
N GLN A 19 -43.35 -29.23 -9.69
CA GLN A 19 -41.94 -29.03 -10.03
C GLN A 19 -41.39 -27.90 -9.19
N ALA A 20 -40.46 -28.23 -8.29
CA ALA A 20 -39.76 -27.23 -7.52
C ALA A 20 -39.07 -26.25 -8.49
N VAL A 21 -39.18 -24.99 -8.22
CA VAL A 21 -38.49 -23.94 -8.99
C VAL A 21 -36.98 -24.10 -8.79
N GLU A 22 -36.24 -24.17 -9.89
CA GLU A 22 -34.79 -24.17 -9.88
C GLU A 22 -34.26 -22.87 -10.48
N LEU A 23 -33.27 -22.26 -9.83
CA LEU A 23 -32.60 -21.05 -10.29
C LEU A 23 -31.23 -21.39 -10.86
N ARG A 24 -30.93 -20.89 -12.06
CA ARG A 24 -29.66 -21.11 -12.74
C ARG A 24 -29.03 -19.75 -13.13
N PRO A 25 -28.14 -19.19 -12.28
CA PRO A 25 -27.40 -18.00 -12.63
C PRO A 25 -26.40 -18.29 -13.75
N PRO A 26 -25.91 -17.25 -14.47
CA PRO A 26 -24.87 -17.44 -15.48
C PRO A 26 -23.56 -17.92 -14.84
N ALA A 27 -22.75 -18.65 -15.60
CA ALA A 27 -21.44 -19.11 -15.14
C ALA A 27 -20.48 -17.98 -14.77
N GLN A 28 -20.70 -16.78 -15.34
CA GLN A 28 -19.93 -15.58 -15.08
C GLN A 28 -20.87 -14.37 -15.03
N ALA A 29 -20.87 -13.68 -13.90
CA ALA A 29 -21.47 -12.37 -13.72
C ALA A 29 -20.36 -11.34 -13.45
N THR A 30 -20.55 -10.12 -13.97
CA THR A 30 -19.56 -9.03 -13.84
C THR A 30 -20.22 -7.83 -13.20
N ALA A 31 -19.52 -7.17 -12.30
CA ALA A 31 -19.98 -5.98 -11.60
C ALA A 31 -20.45 -4.89 -12.56
N GLY A 32 -21.65 -4.37 -12.32
CA GLY A 32 -22.29 -3.34 -13.14
C GLY A 32 -22.77 -3.78 -14.53
N ALA A 33 -22.68 -5.07 -14.86
CA ALA A 33 -23.23 -5.60 -16.11
C ALA A 33 -24.58 -6.31 -15.85
N PRO A 34 -25.64 -6.03 -16.61
CA PRO A 34 -26.91 -6.74 -16.48
C PRO A 34 -26.75 -8.18 -16.98
N PHE A 35 -27.54 -9.07 -16.38
CA PHE A 35 -27.61 -10.49 -16.78
C PHE A 35 -28.97 -11.08 -16.42
N THR A 36 -29.22 -12.33 -16.83
CA THR A 36 -30.44 -13.07 -16.46
C THR A 36 -30.10 -14.30 -15.64
N ILE A 37 -31.01 -14.64 -14.74
CA ILE A 37 -31.03 -15.92 -14.02
C ILE A 37 -32.16 -16.74 -14.61
N ALA A 38 -31.82 -17.86 -15.26
CA ALA A 38 -32.84 -18.78 -15.76
C ALA A 38 -33.59 -19.43 -14.60
N SER A 39 -34.92 -19.52 -14.69
CA SER A 39 -35.75 -20.23 -13.73
C SER A 39 -36.59 -21.30 -14.40
N SER A 40 -36.67 -22.47 -13.82
CA SER A 40 -37.60 -23.54 -14.21
C SER A 40 -38.87 -23.48 -13.34
N GLY A 41 -39.85 -24.30 -13.67
CA GLY A 41 -41.15 -24.32 -12.96
C GLY A 41 -42.14 -23.31 -13.51
N ALA A 42 -43.19 -23.01 -12.75
CA ALA A 42 -44.24 -22.06 -13.10
C ALA A 42 -44.82 -21.40 -11.86
N GLY A 43 -45.46 -20.24 -12.05
CA GLY A 43 -46.17 -19.50 -11.02
C GLY A 43 -45.46 -18.21 -10.62
N GLU A 44 -46.25 -17.34 -9.97
CA GLU A 44 -45.74 -16.07 -9.41
C GLU A 44 -45.09 -16.28 -8.05
N GLY A 45 -44.00 -15.64 -7.80
CA GLY A 45 -43.31 -15.65 -6.51
C GLY A 45 -42.55 -14.38 -6.22
N THR A 46 -41.93 -14.34 -5.06
CA THR A 46 -41.06 -13.23 -4.66
C THR A 46 -39.59 -13.61 -4.89
N PHE A 47 -38.94 -12.84 -5.72
CA PHE A 47 -37.50 -12.94 -5.95
C PHE A 47 -36.75 -12.00 -5.02
N TYR A 48 -35.70 -12.50 -4.38
CA TYR A 48 -34.74 -11.73 -3.59
C TYR A 48 -33.36 -11.91 -4.20
N LEU A 49 -32.62 -10.81 -4.31
CA LEU A 49 -31.20 -10.81 -4.61
C LEU A 49 -30.46 -10.19 -3.44
N ILE A 50 -29.54 -10.95 -2.83
CA ILE A 50 -28.78 -10.55 -1.66
C ILE A 50 -27.29 -10.62 -2.02
N GLY A 51 -26.60 -9.50 -1.88
CA GLY A 51 -25.18 -9.39 -2.16
C GLY A 51 -24.46 -8.42 -1.22
N PRO A 52 -23.15 -8.19 -1.43
CA PRO A 52 -22.40 -7.21 -0.65
C PRO A 52 -23.03 -5.82 -0.77
N GLY A 53 -23.56 -5.29 0.34
CA GLY A 53 -24.14 -3.95 0.38
C GLY A 53 -25.46 -3.75 -0.40
N HIS A 54 -26.08 -4.82 -0.93
CA HIS A 54 -27.30 -4.72 -1.72
C HIS A 54 -28.30 -5.82 -1.38
N ILE A 55 -29.57 -5.44 -1.24
CA ILE A 55 -30.70 -6.36 -1.13
C ILE A 55 -31.83 -5.81 -2.00
N SER A 56 -32.30 -6.59 -2.96
CA SER A 56 -33.50 -6.28 -3.73
C SER A 56 -34.59 -7.34 -3.54
N LYS A 57 -35.84 -6.92 -3.73
CA LYS A 57 -37.03 -7.74 -3.60
C LYS A 57 -38.06 -7.33 -4.65
N ARG A 58 -38.58 -8.29 -5.44
CA ARG A 58 -39.65 -8.02 -6.43
C ARG A 58 -40.48 -9.27 -6.73
N LYS A 59 -41.68 -9.08 -7.23
CA LYS A 59 -42.53 -10.15 -7.77
C LYS A 59 -42.04 -10.52 -9.17
N VAL A 60 -41.91 -11.81 -9.43
CA VAL A 60 -41.54 -12.37 -10.73
C VAL A 60 -42.29 -13.66 -10.99
N ASN A 61 -42.40 -14.06 -12.27
CA ASN A 61 -42.90 -15.35 -12.67
C ASN A 61 -41.75 -16.32 -12.89
N ALA A 62 -41.85 -17.54 -12.34
CA ALA A 62 -40.95 -18.65 -12.65
C ALA A 62 -41.24 -19.21 -14.07
N GLY A 63 -40.32 -20.01 -14.59
CA GLY A 63 -40.41 -20.63 -15.91
C GLY A 63 -39.86 -19.78 -17.05
N GLY A 64 -39.05 -18.77 -16.74
CA GLY A 64 -38.40 -17.90 -17.71
C GLY A 64 -37.08 -17.30 -17.18
N GLU A 65 -36.73 -16.17 -17.75
CA GLU A 65 -35.53 -15.42 -17.35
C GLU A 65 -35.87 -14.31 -16.34
N ILE A 66 -35.20 -14.30 -15.22
CA ILE A 66 -35.29 -13.23 -14.21
C ILE A 66 -34.16 -12.26 -14.49
N SER A 67 -34.46 -11.05 -14.94
CA SER A 67 -33.49 -10.01 -15.24
C SER A 67 -32.91 -9.44 -13.96
N VAL A 68 -31.58 -9.31 -13.92
CA VAL A 68 -30.81 -8.61 -12.88
C VAL A 68 -30.16 -7.39 -13.54
N GLN A 69 -30.40 -6.21 -12.99
CA GLN A 69 -29.87 -4.97 -13.53
C GLN A 69 -28.43 -4.73 -13.03
N GLY A 70 -27.66 -3.95 -13.79
CA GLY A 70 -26.25 -3.69 -13.44
C GLY A 70 -26.06 -2.97 -12.11
N ASP A 71 -26.97 -2.08 -11.74
CA ASP A 71 -26.98 -1.34 -10.46
C ASP A 71 -27.29 -2.22 -9.25
N GLU A 72 -27.91 -3.39 -9.45
CA GLU A 72 -28.15 -4.38 -8.39
C GLU A 72 -26.87 -5.17 -8.04
N VAL A 73 -25.81 -5.12 -8.88
CA VAL A 73 -24.61 -5.96 -8.78
C VAL A 73 -23.31 -5.17 -8.97
N GLU A 74 -23.25 -3.94 -8.49
CA GLU A 74 -22.02 -3.12 -8.61
C GLU A 74 -20.87 -3.63 -7.74
N GLN A 75 -21.17 -4.27 -6.60
CA GLN A 75 -20.16 -4.83 -5.72
C GLN A 75 -19.78 -6.25 -6.16
N SER A 76 -18.48 -6.52 -6.28
CA SER A 76 -17.99 -7.89 -6.52
C SER A 76 -18.08 -8.73 -5.25
N GLY A 77 -18.36 -10.02 -5.42
CA GLY A 77 -18.46 -10.93 -4.29
C GLY A 77 -19.52 -12.00 -4.48
N ARG A 78 -19.86 -12.66 -3.38
CA ARG A 78 -20.88 -13.70 -3.37
C ARG A 78 -22.28 -13.08 -3.29
N TYR A 79 -23.14 -13.54 -4.17
CA TYR A 79 -24.58 -13.22 -4.20
C TYR A 79 -25.41 -14.48 -3.97
N THR A 80 -26.58 -14.28 -3.37
CA THR A 80 -27.59 -15.32 -3.20
C THR A 80 -28.86 -14.84 -3.88
N ALA A 81 -29.35 -15.61 -4.86
CA ALA A 81 -30.66 -15.43 -5.44
C ALA A 81 -31.64 -16.39 -4.76
N ILE A 82 -32.79 -15.89 -4.33
CA ILE A 82 -33.85 -16.67 -3.66
C ILE A 82 -35.15 -16.42 -4.39
N PHE A 83 -35.88 -17.47 -4.68
CA PHE A 83 -37.25 -17.40 -5.17
C PHE A 83 -38.19 -18.10 -4.17
N CYS A 84 -39.22 -17.41 -3.74
CA CYS A 84 -40.21 -17.93 -2.80
C CYS A 84 -41.63 -17.82 -3.41
N ALA A 85 -42.29 -18.96 -3.59
CA ALA A 85 -43.74 -19.10 -3.75
C ALA A 85 -44.28 -19.81 -2.50
N ASP A 86 -44.78 -21.03 -2.61
CA ASP A 86 -45.19 -21.86 -1.46
C ASP A 86 -43.93 -22.37 -0.69
N GLN A 87 -42.87 -22.58 -1.43
CA GLN A 87 -41.54 -22.93 -0.89
C GLN A 87 -40.48 -21.98 -1.44
N CYS A 88 -39.37 -21.83 -0.70
CA CYS A 88 -38.23 -21.04 -1.16
C CYS A 88 -37.13 -21.94 -1.70
N THR A 89 -36.57 -21.56 -2.85
CA THR A 89 -35.35 -22.11 -3.40
C THR A 89 -34.26 -21.04 -3.45
N SER A 90 -32.99 -21.41 -3.32
CA SER A 90 -31.88 -20.46 -3.35
C SER A 90 -30.69 -21.00 -4.11
N VAL A 91 -29.91 -20.11 -4.71
CA VAL A 91 -28.64 -20.40 -5.36
C VAL A 91 -27.61 -19.32 -5.08
N ASN A 92 -26.38 -19.75 -4.87
CA ASN A 92 -25.25 -18.83 -4.72
C ASN A 92 -24.46 -18.72 -6.01
N PHE A 93 -24.02 -17.53 -6.34
CA PHE A 93 -23.11 -17.25 -7.47
C PHE A 93 -22.12 -16.16 -7.13
N PHE A 94 -21.14 -15.92 -7.98
CA PHE A 94 -20.10 -14.92 -7.75
C PHE A 94 -20.12 -13.86 -8.85
N VAL A 95 -20.18 -12.59 -8.44
CA VAL A 95 -20.00 -11.43 -9.32
C VAL A 95 -18.54 -11.02 -9.30
N ARG A 96 -17.88 -11.07 -10.45
CA ARG A 96 -16.48 -10.67 -10.62
C ARG A 96 -16.37 -9.16 -10.76
N PRO A 97 -15.22 -8.56 -10.36
CA PRO A 97 -14.94 -7.17 -10.66
C PRO A 97 -15.05 -6.89 -12.15
N ALA A 98 -15.42 -5.65 -12.50
CA ALA A 98 -15.36 -5.16 -13.87
C ALA A 98 -13.90 -4.92 -14.31
N GLN A 99 -13.72 -4.39 -15.53
CA GLN A 99 -12.39 -4.05 -16.04
C GLN A 99 -11.69 -3.03 -15.14
N ALA A 100 -10.38 -3.21 -14.97
CA ALA A 100 -9.52 -2.29 -14.24
C ALA A 100 -9.60 -0.88 -14.82
N SER A 101 -9.91 0.12 -14.00
CA SER A 101 -10.11 1.51 -14.42
C SER A 101 -9.69 2.53 -13.36
N ARG A 102 -9.23 2.07 -12.20
CA ARG A 102 -8.74 2.91 -11.10
C ARG A 102 -7.50 2.30 -10.47
N LEU A 103 -6.67 3.15 -9.93
CA LEU A 103 -5.45 2.79 -9.23
C LEU A 103 -5.41 3.53 -7.90
N SER A 104 -4.89 2.91 -6.84
CA SER A 104 -4.47 3.59 -5.62
C SER A 104 -3.03 3.24 -5.32
N LEU A 105 -2.19 4.25 -5.10
CA LEU A 105 -0.76 4.09 -4.83
C LEU A 105 -0.42 4.50 -3.40
N LEU A 106 0.16 3.57 -2.65
CA LEU A 106 0.76 3.81 -1.35
C LEU A 106 2.29 3.77 -1.48
N VAL A 107 2.97 4.80 -0.97
CA VAL A 107 4.44 4.84 -0.91
C VAL A 107 4.88 5.13 0.51
N HIS A 108 5.73 4.27 1.06
CA HIS A 108 6.20 4.39 2.44
C HIS A 108 7.69 4.00 2.55
N PRO A 109 8.46 4.68 3.40
CA PRO A 109 8.11 5.87 4.19
C PRO A 109 8.07 7.14 3.33
N SER A 110 7.44 8.20 3.86
CA SER A 110 7.42 9.52 3.20
C SER A 110 8.75 10.27 3.31
N ARG A 111 9.63 9.83 4.23
CA ARG A 111 10.98 10.37 4.43
C ARG A 111 11.96 9.23 4.65
N VAL A 112 13.12 9.29 3.99
CA VAL A 112 14.12 8.21 4.01
C VAL A 112 15.54 8.81 3.88
N PRO A 113 16.56 8.20 4.52
CA PRO A 113 17.95 8.57 4.25
C PRO A 113 18.34 8.28 2.79
N VAL A 114 19.27 9.04 2.24
CA VAL A 114 19.88 8.76 0.93
C VAL A 114 20.68 7.46 0.97
N ALA A 115 20.89 6.85 -0.19
CA ALA A 115 21.67 5.62 -0.39
C ALA A 115 21.20 4.42 0.47
N ALA A 116 19.96 4.45 0.98
CA ALA A 116 19.40 3.35 1.75
C ALA A 116 18.79 2.29 0.80
N ALA A 117 19.36 1.08 0.85
CA ALA A 117 18.96 -0.01 -0.02
C ALA A 117 17.54 -0.49 0.32
N ASN A 118 16.67 -0.61 -0.71
CA ASN A 118 15.31 -1.13 -0.58
C ASN A 118 14.44 -0.46 0.51
N ALA A 119 14.75 0.80 0.83
CA ALA A 119 14.16 1.51 1.96
C ALA A 119 12.75 2.09 1.67
N ILE A 120 12.36 2.19 0.41
CA ILE A 120 11.05 2.70 -0.01
C ILE A 120 10.23 1.55 -0.59
N SER A 121 9.01 1.38 -0.09
CA SER A 121 8.02 0.46 -0.64
C SER A 121 6.99 1.26 -1.43
N ALA A 122 6.68 0.82 -2.65
CA ALA A 122 5.55 1.34 -3.42
C ALA A 122 4.58 0.19 -3.70
N VAL A 123 3.33 0.35 -3.27
CA VAL A 123 2.25 -0.63 -3.39
C VAL A 123 1.11 -0.01 -4.17
N ALA A 124 0.72 -0.65 -5.27
CA ALA A 124 -0.38 -0.24 -6.11
C ALA A 124 -1.55 -1.24 -5.96
N PHE A 125 -2.73 -0.72 -5.72
CA PHE A 125 -3.99 -1.46 -5.67
C PHE A 125 -4.78 -1.14 -6.94
N VAL A 126 -5.25 -2.18 -7.61
CA VAL A 126 -5.98 -2.06 -8.88
C VAL A 126 -7.46 -2.27 -8.65
N PHE A 127 -8.28 -1.31 -9.04
CA PHE A 127 -9.72 -1.33 -8.85
C PHE A 127 -10.46 -1.16 -10.18
N ASP A 128 -11.72 -1.62 -10.21
CA ASP A 128 -12.68 -1.26 -11.23
C ASP A 128 -13.35 0.10 -10.93
N ARG A 129 -14.29 0.51 -11.78
CA ARG A 129 -15.04 1.78 -11.63
C ARG A 129 -15.91 1.83 -10.36
N PHE A 130 -16.28 0.69 -9.80
CA PHE A 130 -17.11 0.55 -8.61
C PHE A 130 -16.27 0.37 -7.33
N HIS A 131 -14.94 0.50 -7.42
CA HIS A 131 -13.98 0.28 -6.34
C HIS A 131 -13.87 -1.18 -5.86
N ASN A 132 -14.25 -2.13 -6.69
CA ASN A 132 -13.93 -3.53 -6.44
C ASN A 132 -12.47 -3.80 -6.78
N LEU A 133 -11.78 -4.56 -5.92
CA LEU A 133 -10.40 -4.97 -6.18
C LEU A 133 -10.37 -5.96 -7.36
N VAL A 134 -9.61 -5.65 -8.41
CA VAL A 134 -9.51 -6.48 -9.61
C VAL A 134 -8.53 -7.60 -9.37
N LEU A 135 -9.03 -8.79 -9.10
CA LEU A 135 -8.23 -9.96 -8.73
C LEU A 135 -7.45 -10.56 -9.91
N ALA A 136 -7.95 -10.36 -11.13
CA ALA A 136 -7.27 -10.80 -12.35
C ALA A 136 -5.92 -10.09 -12.50
N PRO A 137 -4.86 -10.78 -12.95
CA PRO A 137 -3.55 -10.19 -13.14
C PRO A 137 -3.58 -8.96 -14.06
N GLN A 138 -3.01 -7.84 -13.61
CA GLN A 138 -2.89 -6.60 -14.37
C GLN A 138 -1.43 -6.17 -14.43
N LYS A 139 -0.99 -5.67 -15.57
CA LYS A 139 0.34 -5.05 -15.70
C LYS A 139 0.28 -3.66 -15.08
N VAL A 140 1.08 -3.43 -14.04
CA VAL A 140 1.26 -2.14 -13.38
C VAL A 140 2.66 -1.62 -13.72
N ASP A 141 2.72 -0.45 -14.33
CA ASP A 141 3.99 0.22 -14.65
C ASP A 141 4.35 1.19 -13.52
N PHE A 142 5.53 1.02 -12.93
CA PHE A 142 6.08 1.90 -11.90
C PHE A 142 7.15 2.80 -12.50
N LYS A 143 7.11 4.10 -12.16
CA LYS A 143 8.10 5.09 -12.56
C LYS A 143 8.64 5.82 -11.34
N VAL A 144 9.95 5.77 -11.15
CA VAL A 144 10.66 6.46 -10.08
C VAL A 144 11.49 7.57 -10.68
N MET A 145 11.22 8.80 -10.28
CA MET A 145 11.99 9.99 -10.67
C MET A 145 12.77 10.45 -9.44
N PRO A 146 14.08 10.16 -9.37
CA PRO A 146 14.94 10.60 -8.26
C PRO A 146 15.10 12.12 -8.26
N PRO A 147 15.63 12.72 -7.16
CA PRO A 147 15.92 14.16 -7.12
C PRO A 147 16.92 14.61 -8.19
N GLU A 148 17.80 13.71 -8.59
CA GLU A 148 18.83 13.92 -9.63
C GLU A 148 19.03 12.64 -10.43
N GLY A 149 19.24 12.77 -11.74
CA GLY A 149 19.46 11.65 -12.65
C GLY A 149 18.22 11.22 -13.44
N ALA A 150 18.35 10.14 -14.18
CA ALA A 150 17.30 9.64 -15.05
C ALA A 150 16.19 8.91 -14.28
N ALA A 151 14.98 8.99 -14.82
CA ALA A 151 13.85 8.22 -14.29
C ALA A 151 14.08 6.71 -14.54
N ILE A 152 13.68 5.90 -13.56
CA ILE A 152 13.71 4.44 -13.60
C ILE A 152 12.29 3.94 -13.81
N SER A 153 12.09 3.08 -14.80
CA SER A 153 10.79 2.45 -15.05
C SER A 153 10.91 0.94 -14.94
N GLN A 154 9.93 0.31 -14.30
CA GLN A 154 9.79 -1.13 -14.21
C GLN A 154 8.30 -1.50 -14.13
N PHE A 155 7.95 -2.70 -14.55
CA PHE A 155 6.58 -3.18 -14.39
C PHE A 155 6.50 -4.37 -13.44
N LYS A 156 5.32 -4.56 -12.86
CA LYS A 156 4.94 -5.75 -12.08
C LYS A 156 3.54 -6.18 -12.45
N THR A 157 3.34 -7.47 -12.56
CA THR A 157 1.99 -8.02 -12.67
C THR A 157 1.36 -8.10 -11.29
N SER A 158 0.13 -7.59 -11.15
CA SER A 158 -0.59 -7.68 -9.88
C SER A 158 -0.98 -9.13 -9.56
N ALA A 159 -0.94 -9.46 -8.29
CA ALA A 159 -1.49 -10.70 -7.74
C ALA A 159 -2.60 -10.31 -6.76
N ASN A 160 -3.80 -10.86 -6.96
CA ASN A 160 -4.97 -10.53 -6.14
C ASN A 160 -5.22 -9.01 -6.03
N GLY A 161 -5.06 -8.29 -7.15
CA GLY A 161 -5.30 -6.86 -7.22
C GLY A 161 -4.18 -5.96 -6.69
N VAL A 162 -3.03 -6.53 -6.27
CA VAL A 162 -1.92 -5.79 -5.67
C VAL A 162 -0.63 -6.01 -6.45
N ALA A 163 0.07 -4.94 -6.79
CA ALA A 163 1.43 -4.96 -7.30
C ALA A 163 2.34 -4.11 -6.40
N TRP A 164 3.59 -4.53 -6.19
CA TRP A 164 4.50 -3.77 -5.34
C TRP A 164 5.95 -3.89 -5.77
N ILE A 165 6.72 -2.86 -5.42
CA ILE A 165 8.16 -2.80 -5.64
C ILE A 165 8.90 -2.27 -4.41
N ARG A 166 10.19 -2.60 -4.32
CA ARG A 166 11.14 -1.97 -3.40
C ARG A 166 12.07 -1.07 -4.18
N ILE A 167 12.36 0.11 -3.62
CA ILE A 167 13.16 1.14 -4.25
C ILE A 167 14.30 1.51 -3.30
N THR A 168 15.51 1.53 -3.82
CA THR A 168 16.68 2.09 -3.14
C THR A 168 16.63 3.62 -3.29
N SER A 169 16.82 4.36 -2.21
CA SER A 169 16.86 5.82 -2.27
C SER A 169 18.10 6.30 -3.04
N ALA A 170 17.97 7.44 -3.72
CA ALA A 170 19.07 8.02 -4.47
C ALA A 170 20.19 8.50 -3.54
N ARG A 171 21.37 8.74 -4.11
CA ARG A 171 22.50 9.30 -3.37
C ARG A 171 22.35 10.79 -3.07
N LYS A 172 21.55 11.50 -3.86
CA LYS A 172 21.28 12.94 -3.67
C LYS A 172 20.03 13.15 -2.84
N GLY A 173 20.13 14.02 -1.83
CA GLY A 173 18.99 14.49 -1.06
C GLY A 173 18.04 15.34 -1.90
N GLY A 174 16.74 15.29 -1.58
CA GLY A 174 15.70 16.03 -2.28
C GLY A 174 14.40 15.24 -2.42
N LEU A 175 13.50 15.70 -3.28
CA LEU A 175 12.21 15.06 -3.53
C LEU A 175 12.31 14.03 -4.64
N ALA A 176 12.04 12.77 -4.30
CA ALA A 176 11.81 11.71 -5.28
C ALA A 176 10.31 11.58 -5.55
N LYS A 177 9.91 11.43 -6.82
CA LYS A 177 8.52 11.15 -7.21
C LYS A 177 8.41 9.69 -7.60
N VAL A 178 7.43 9.01 -7.03
CA VAL A 178 7.14 7.60 -7.31
C VAL A 178 5.74 7.52 -7.87
N GLY A 179 5.63 7.06 -9.11
CA GLY A 179 4.36 6.88 -9.82
C GLY A 179 4.07 5.42 -10.09
N ALA A 180 2.79 5.10 -10.22
CA ALA A 180 2.30 3.85 -10.76
C ALA A 180 1.17 4.12 -11.76
N SER A 181 1.06 3.28 -12.80
CA SER A 181 0.01 3.41 -13.81
C SER A 181 -0.49 2.07 -14.33
N ILE A 182 -1.76 2.07 -14.75
CA ILE A 182 -2.43 1.02 -15.54
C ILE A 182 -3.14 1.70 -16.71
N GLY A 183 -2.76 1.38 -17.95
CA GLY A 183 -3.27 2.10 -19.12
C GLY A 183 -3.05 3.62 -18.97
N GLU A 184 -4.13 4.39 -19.06
CA GLU A 184 -4.10 5.87 -18.94
C GLU A 184 -4.22 6.37 -17.50
N VAL A 185 -4.57 5.51 -16.55
CA VAL A 185 -4.74 5.88 -15.14
C VAL A 185 -3.40 5.85 -14.44
N ALA A 186 -3.04 6.95 -13.78
CA ALA A 186 -1.78 7.07 -13.05
C ALA A 186 -1.98 7.80 -11.71
N GLU A 187 -1.21 7.37 -10.71
CA GLU A 187 -1.07 8.07 -9.43
C GLU A 187 0.40 8.31 -9.11
N MET A 188 0.65 9.35 -8.31
CA MET A 188 2.00 9.75 -7.91
C MET A 188 2.05 10.11 -6.43
N ARG A 189 3.17 9.76 -5.79
CA ARG A 189 3.50 10.14 -4.42
C ARG A 189 4.92 10.70 -4.38
N VAL A 190 5.20 11.48 -3.34
CA VAL A 190 6.50 12.12 -3.13
C VAL A 190 7.15 11.54 -1.88
N VAL A 191 8.46 11.26 -1.98
CA VAL A 191 9.29 10.82 -0.86
C VAL A 191 10.42 11.82 -0.67
N GLN A 192 10.55 12.36 0.54
CA GLN A 192 11.65 13.22 0.91
C GLN A 192 12.89 12.37 1.20
N GLN A 193 13.93 12.53 0.42
CA GLN A 193 15.23 11.91 0.69
C GLN A 193 16.12 12.93 1.42
N VAL A 194 16.65 12.53 2.56
CA VAL A 194 17.48 13.39 3.43
C VAL A 194 18.88 12.83 3.53
N ALA A 195 19.86 13.65 3.89
CA ALA A 195 21.19 13.17 4.18
C ALA A 195 21.15 12.05 5.22
N SER A 196 22.00 11.06 5.07
CA SER A 196 22.25 10.03 6.08
C SER A 196 23.14 10.58 7.20
N ASP A 197 23.60 9.69 8.10
CA ASP A 197 24.52 10.07 9.16
C ASP A 197 25.82 10.70 8.62
N ALA A 198 26.47 11.49 9.47
CA ALA A 198 27.75 12.11 9.15
C ALA A 198 28.79 11.08 8.70
N CYS A 199 29.62 11.46 7.75
CA CYS A 199 30.70 10.62 7.25
C CYS A 199 32.01 11.43 7.28
N ASN A 200 33.11 10.80 7.74
CA ASN A 200 34.42 11.47 7.86
C ASN A 200 34.37 12.76 8.71
N LEU A 201 33.71 12.68 9.87
CA LEU A 201 33.62 13.77 10.82
C LEU A 201 35.02 14.17 11.29
N ARG A 202 35.45 15.41 11.00
CA ARG A 202 36.78 15.94 11.35
C ARG A 202 36.63 17.25 12.12
N ILE A 203 37.53 17.44 13.11
CA ILE A 203 37.61 18.65 13.89
C ILE A 203 39.01 19.27 13.76
N LYS A 204 39.02 20.58 13.93
CA LYS A 204 40.23 21.40 14.12
C LYS A 204 40.04 22.32 15.33
N ALA A 205 41.13 22.65 15.99
CA ALA A 205 41.16 23.54 17.13
C ALA A 205 41.92 24.82 16.76
N ILE A 206 41.38 25.97 17.16
CA ILE A 206 41.96 27.28 16.94
C ILE A 206 42.05 27.99 18.30
N PRO A 207 43.15 28.75 18.63
CA PRO A 207 43.17 29.56 19.81
C PRO A 207 41.94 30.48 19.89
N GLY A 208 41.28 30.52 21.03
CA GLY A 208 40.11 31.36 21.30
C GLY A 208 40.30 32.25 22.52
N PRO A 209 39.44 33.22 22.73
CA PRO A 209 39.58 34.22 23.80
C PRO A 209 39.44 33.64 25.22
N LYS A 210 38.80 32.47 25.36
CA LYS A 210 38.55 31.78 26.65
C LYS A 210 39.10 30.35 26.69
N GLY A 211 40.11 30.03 25.87
CA GLY A 211 40.67 28.70 25.73
C GLY A 211 40.88 28.33 24.26
N ILE A 212 40.15 27.34 23.77
CA ILE A 212 40.18 26.89 22.37
C ILE A 212 38.78 26.92 21.77
N SER A 213 38.70 27.31 20.52
CA SER A 213 37.53 27.06 19.69
C SER A 213 37.74 25.81 18.88
N VAL A 214 36.85 24.84 19.04
CA VAL A 214 36.88 23.58 18.28
C VAL A 214 35.73 23.60 17.31
N GLU A 215 36.00 23.37 16.03
CA GLU A 215 34.98 23.33 14.99
C GLU A 215 35.14 22.11 14.08
N THR A 216 34.04 21.64 13.53
CA THR A 216 34.08 20.60 12.50
C THR A 216 34.44 21.19 11.16
N ASP A 217 34.99 20.39 10.26
CA ASP A 217 34.89 20.65 8.83
C ASP A 217 33.41 20.61 8.43
N PRO A 218 33.04 21.07 7.20
CA PRO A 218 31.66 20.95 6.72
C PRO A 218 31.16 19.50 6.78
N VAL A 219 30.14 19.27 7.63
CA VAL A 219 29.65 17.93 7.94
C VAL A 219 28.78 17.43 6.79
N ARG A 220 29.22 16.32 6.19
CA ARG A 220 28.54 15.67 5.07
C ARG A 220 28.32 14.18 5.36
N ASP A 221 27.30 13.60 4.73
CA ASP A 221 27.13 12.15 4.68
C ASP A 221 28.11 11.50 3.69
N CYS A 222 28.13 10.16 3.64
CA CYS A 222 29.01 9.42 2.73
C CYS A 222 28.65 9.58 1.24
N SER A 223 27.52 10.19 0.95
CA SER A 223 27.06 10.52 -0.42
C SER A 223 27.38 11.98 -0.81
N GLY A 224 27.98 12.77 0.13
CA GLY A 224 28.38 14.16 -0.07
C GLY A 224 27.28 15.18 0.19
N ASN A 225 26.10 14.80 0.69
CA ASN A 225 25.04 15.74 1.08
C ASN A 225 25.37 16.37 2.42
N PHE A 226 25.04 17.66 2.62
CA PHE A 226 25.17 18.30 3.92
C PHE A 226 24.22 17.64 4.92
N VAL A 227 24.76 17.29 6.08
CA VAL A 227 23.95 16.86 7.23
C VAL A 227 23.12 18.07 7.69
N PRO A 228 21.81 17.88 7.99
CA PRO A 228 20.93 19.00 8.28
C PRO A 228 21.38 19.86 9.47
N ASP A 229 21.18 21.18 9.37
CA ASP A 229 21.35 22.10 10.50
C ASP A 229 20.45 21.65 11.67
N GLY A 230 20.96 21.80 12.88
CA GLY A 230 20.32 21.33 14.12
C GLY A 230 20.73 19.91 14.53
N THR A 231 21.38 19.12 13.66
CA THR A 231 21.96 17.84 14.07
C THR A 231 23.03 18.07 15.13
N VAL A 232 22.98 17.30 16.21
CA VAL A 232 23.89 17.45 17.36
C VAL A 232 25.23 16.77 17.09
N VAL A 233 26.30 17.49 17.41
CA VAL A 233 27.68 17.02 17.44
C VAL A 233 28.19 17.15 18.86
N SER A 234 28.70 16.06 19.42
CA SER A 234 29.28 15.98 20.78
C SER A 234 30.80 16.11 20.73
N PHE A 235 31.34 17.08 21.42
CA PHE A 235 32.79 17.28 21.59
C PHE A 235 33.17 16.87 22.99
N THR A 236 34.10 15.92 23.13
CA THR A 236 34.54 15.43 24.40
C THR A 236 36.00 15.76 24.60
N LYS A 237 36.29 16.57 25.62
CA LYS A 237 37.64 16.90 26.08
C LYS A 237 38.01 15.99 27.23
N THR A 238 39.26 15.52 27.24
CA THR A 238 39.91 14.81 28.36
C THR A 238 41.25 15.49 28.66
N ASP A 239 41.43 16.04 29.86
CA ASP A 239 42.66 16.65 30.35
C ASP A 239 42.91 16.29 31.83
N SER A 240 43.87 16.94 32.49
CA SER A 240 44.16 16.70 33.92
C SER A 240 42.99 17.00 34.85
N GLY A 241 42.05 17.85 34.44
CA GLY A 241 40.80 18.17 35.16
C GLY A 241 39.67 17.17 34.96
N GLY A 242 39.89 16.13 34.13
CA GLY A 242 38.90 15.09 33.86
C GLY A 242 38.28 15.15 32.45
N LYS A 243 37.13 14.50 32.32
CA LYS A 243 36.40 14.39 31.06
C LYS A 243 35.19 15.32 31.03
N THR A 244 35.09 16.14 29.97
CA THR A 244 33.98 17.08 29.77
C THR A 244 33.43 16.92 28.36
N THR A 245 32.09 16.80 28.20
CA THR A 245 31.43 16.73 26.92
C THR A 245 30.53 17.96 26.73
N VAL A 246 30.59 18.56 25.55
CA VAL A 246 29.75 19.71 25.14
C VAL A 246 29.08 19.37 23.82
N ASP A 247 27.77 19.52 23.75
CA ASP A 247 27.00 19.31 22.57
C ASP A 247 26.74 20.63 21.83
N ALA A 248 26.91 20.60 20.51
CA ALA A 248 26.60 21.75 19.66
C ALA A 248 25.82 21.33 18.40
N PRO A 249 24.79 22.08 18.02
CA PRO A 249 24.10 21.82 16.77
C PRO A 249 24.93 22.28 15.57
N ILE A 250 24.82 21.57 14.47
CA ILE A 250 25.32 22.02 13.18
C ILE A 250 24.57 23.31 12.80
N LYS A 251 25.31 24.32 12.40
CA LYS A 251 24.79 25.59 11.85
C LYS A 251 25.56 25.92 10.58
N ARG A 252 24.86 26.06 9.44
CA ARG A 252 25.48 26.32 8.13
C ARG A 252 26.54 25.26 7.78
N GLY A 253 26.21 24.00 8.12
CA GLY A 253 27.05 22.84 7.82
C GLY A 253 28.23 22.61 8.80
N VAL A 254 28.44 23.41 9.83
CA VAL A 254 29.56 23.32 10.79
C VAL A 254 29.03 23.34 12.22
N ALA A 255 29.60 22.50 13.10
CA ALA A 255 29.39 22.58 14.54
C ALA A 255 30.62 23.22 15.20
N ARG A 256 30.40 24.11 16.20
CA ARG A 256 31.47 24.82 16.89
C ARG A 256 31.21 24.91 18.38
N VAL A 257 32.25 24.73 19.18
CA VAL A 257 32.23 24.91 20.65
C VAL A 257 33.47 25.67 21.11
N GLU A 258 33.35 26.37 22.23
CA GLU A 258 34.50 26.89 22.98
C GLU A 258 34.73 26.05 24.23
N MET A 259 35.97 25.67 24.47
CA MET A 259 36.33 24.81 25.60
C MET A 259 37.56 25.40 26.34
N ALA A 260 37.44 25.51 27.64
CA ALA A 260 38.62 25.83 28.49
C ALA A 260 39.55 24.60 28.53
N VAL A 261 40.84 24.79 28.39
CA VAL A 261 41.86 23.76 28.40
C VAL A 261 42.88 24.09 29.44
N SER A 262 43.17 23.13 30.34
CA SER A 262 44.16 23.24 31.39
C SER A 262 45.31 22.24 31.12
N GLY A 263 46.34 22.69 30.36
CA GLY A 263 47.47 21.86 30.01
C GLY A 263 47.23 20.90 28.82
N PRO A 264 47.96 19.79 28.73
CA PRO A 264 47.77 18.80 27.67
C PRO A 264 46.34 18.22 27.67
N ALA A 265 45.72 18.20 26.52
CA ALA A 265 44.35 17.71 26.38
C ALA A 265 44.15 16.88 25.11
N ARG A 266 43.18 15.95 25.16
CA ARG A 266 42.72 15.19 24.02
C ARG A 266 41.25 15.58 23.77
N ILE A 267 40.91 15.82 22.52
CA ILE A 267 39.56 16.17 22.13
C ILE A 267 39.08 15.18 21.08
N SER A 268 37.97 14.53 21.32
CA SER A 268 37.26 13.65 20.39
C SER A 268 35.92 14.24 19.99
N VAL A 269 35.39 13.81 18.86
CA VAL A 269 34.11 14.26 18.32
C VAL A 269 33.26 13.08 17.89
N ALA A 270 31.93 13.21 18.11
CA ALA A 270 30.94 12.21 17.65
C ALA A 270 29.65 12.91 17.18
N SER A 271 28.94 12.27 16.27
CA SER A 271 27.59 12.65 15.88
C SER A 271 26.77 11.37 15.69
N GLY A 272 25.77 11.17 16.56
CA GLY A 272 25.05 9.90 16.63
C GLY A 272 26.01 8.74 16.93
N VAL A 273 26.04 7.74 16.02
CA VAL A 273 26.93 6.56 16.13
C VAL A 273 28.28 6.75 15.45
N VAL A 274 28.50 7.89 14.80
CA VAL A 274 29.75 8.16 14.05
C VAL A 274 30.74 8.90 14.90
N ASN A 275 31.93 8.32 15.04
CA ASN A 275 33.08 8.95 15.69
C ASN A 275 33.96 9.64 14.63
N GLY A 276 34.48 10.82 14.95
CA GLY A 276 35.43 11.55 14.14
C GLY A 276 36.89 11.35 14.57
N ASN A 277 37.77 12.23 14.10
CA ASN A 277 39.16 12.26 14.51
C ASN A 277 39.34 12.74 15.96
N GLU A 278 40.46 12.44 16.52
CA GLU A 278 40.94 13.04 17.79
C GLU A 278 41.99 14.11 17.51
N LEU A 279 42.03 15.12 18.38
CA LEU A 279 43.06 16.16 18.45
C LEU A 279 43.82 16.02 19.78
N SER A 280 45.15 16.09 19.75
CA SER A 280 45.99 16.22 20.93
C SER A 280 46.54 17.63 20.99
N LEU A 281 46.34 18.28 22.13
CA LEU A 281 46.81 19.65 22.42
C LEU A 281 47.86 19.62 23.50
N GLY A 282 48.93 20.41 23.35
CA GLY A 282 49.97 20.57 24.40
C GLY A 282 50.87 19.39 24.63
N GLY A 283 50.93 18.39 23.70
CA GLY A 283 52.01 17.37 23.70
C GLY A 283 53.31 18.01 23.22
N ALA A 284 54.36 17.83 23.93
CA ALA A 284 55.69 18.16 23.43
C ALA A 284 55.94 17.47 22.08
N ARG A 285 56.48 18.23 21.13
CA ARG A 285 56.99 17.69 19.84
C ARG A 285 58.13 16.74 20.10
#